data_fb3fdf7cde420049905d603e143b024d
#
_entry.id   fb3fdf7cde420049905d603e143b024d
#
_cell.length_a   1.000
_cell.length_b   1.000
_cell.length_c   1.000
_cell.angle_alpha   90.00
_cell.angle_beta   90.00
_cell.angle_gamma   90.00
#
_symmetry.space_group_name_H-M   'P 1'
#
loop_
_entity.id
_entity.type
_entity.pdbx_description
1 polymer ?
#
loop_
_entity_poly.entity_id
_entity_poly.type
_entity_poly.pdbx_seq_one_letter_code
_entity_poly.pdbx_strand_id
1 'polypeptide(L)'
;GEKKRRVTDIKADARIVFTILASRIRPEYRLLAHRPGAADYLDSASFDRRDDIVRIKVVTVSNPRAAGYKADKHVVDMAMDVDCASDRVAIVTMVSSDASGAETSEGLYTEPEWFTAGPGSLGGVLRAAVCEPGAMKRRPLVADYRADAAEAFRRAR
;
A
#
# COMPACT_ATOMS: atom_id res chain seq x y z
N GLY A 1 19.75 -21.82 26.67
CA GLY A 1 19.53 -20.38 26.54
C GLY A 1 18.91 -20.07 25.19
N GLU A 2 17.70 -19.51 25.17
CA GLU A 2 17.13 -18.96 23.94
C GLU A 2 18.04 -17.89 23.39
N LYS A 3 18.62 -18.13 22.20
CA LYS A 3 19.32 -17.09 21.46
C LYS A 3 18.29 -16.05 21.05
N LYS A 4 18.31 -14.89 21.69
CA LYS A 4 17.56 -13.72 21.20
C LYS A 4 17.98 -13.48 19.75
N ARG A 5 17.13 -13.77 18.79
CA ARG A 5 17.34 -13.39 17.38
C ARG A 5 17.51 -11.86 17.34
N ARG A 6 18.58 -11.42 16.69
CA ARG A 6 18.82 -9.97 16.52
C ARG A 6 17.70 -9.38 15.66
N VAL A 7 17.33 -8.15 15.91
CA VAL A 7 16.32 -7.39 15.14
C VAL A 7 16.64 -7.37 13.64
N THR A 8 17.91 -7.44 13.28
CA THR A 8 18.40 -7.57 11.90
C THR A 8 17.97 -8.89 11.24
N ASP A 9 17.89 -9.98 11.99
CA ASP A 9 17.53 -11.29 11.44
C ASP A 9 16.03 -11.37 11.15
N ILE A 10 15.20 -10.72 12.00
CA ILE A 10 13.74 -10.65 11.80
C ILE A 10 13.41 -9.81 10.56
N LYS A 11 14.11 -8.70 10.34
CA LYS A 11 13.94 -7.87 9.14
C LYS A 11 14.33 -8.62 7.86
N ALA A 12 15.45 -9.37 7.90
CA ALA A 12 15.90 -10.18 6.77
C ALA A 12 14.92 -11.32 6.48
N ASP A 13 14.45 -12.04 7.49
CA ASP A 13 13.47 -13.12 7.35
C ASP A 13 12.13 -12.61 6.79
N ALA A 14 11.63 -11.47 7.29
CA ALA A 14 10.41 -10.84 6.79
C ALA A 14 10.55 -10.38 5.33
N ARG A 15 11.70 -9.83 4.98
CA ARG A 15 12.03 -9.39 3.62
C ARG A 15 12.08 -10.56 2.65
N ILE A 16 12.72 -11.67 3.04
CA ILE A 16 12.80 -12.91 2.25
C ILE A 16 11.40 -13.48 2.02
N VAL A 17 10.59 -13.61 3.07
CA VAL A 17 9.21 -14.12 2.97
C VAL A 17 8.37 -13.23 2.06
N PHE A 18 8.47 -11.91 2.19
CA PHE A 18 7.72 -10.96 1.37
C PHE A 18 8.16 -11.01 -0.10
N THR A 19 9.46 -11.11 -0.36
CA THR A 19 10.02 -11.23 -1.71
C THR A 19 9.61 -12.54 -2.39
N ILE A 20 9.64 -13.66 -1.64
CA ILE A 20 9.22 -14.98 -2.16
C ILE A 20 7.73 -14.98 -2.49
N LEU A 21 6.88 -14.42 -1.64
CA LEU A 21 5.44 -14.32 -1.90
C LEU A 21 5.15 -13.38 -3.07
N ALA A 22 5.83 -12.23 -3.15
CA ALA A 22 5.70 -11.29 -4.26
C ALA A 22 6.15 -11.85 -5.60
N SER A 23 7.16 -12.76 -5.63
CA SER A 23 7.67 -13.39 -6.85
C SER A 23 6.75 -14.50 -7.40
N ARG A 24 5.88 -15.08 -6.57
CA ARG A 24 5.01 -16.19 -6.95
C ARG A 24 3.63 -15.77 -7.46
N ILE A 25 3.18 -14.55 -7.11
CA ILE A 25 1.85 -14.04 -7.46
C ILE A 25 2.04 -12.79 -8.30
N ARG A 26 1.53 -12.84 -9.54
CA ARG A 26 1.54 -11.66 -10.41
C ARG A 26 0.65 -10.58 -9.82
N PRO A 27 1.15 -9.34 -9.62
CA PRO A 27 0.34 -8.26 -9.10
C PRO A 27 -0.88 -7.99 -9.99
N GLU A 28 -2.01 -7.67 -9.37
CA GLU A 28 -3.21 -7.22 -10.06
C GLU A 28 -3.64 -5.89 -9.45
N TYR A 29 -3.22 -4.80 -10.08
CA TYR A 29 -3.51 -3.46 -9.57
C TYR A 29 -4.92 -3.01 -9.94
N ARG A 30 -5.59 -2.41 -8.95
CA ARG A 30 -6.90 -1.76 -9.10
C ARG A 30 -6.83 -0.35 -8.55
N LEU A 31 -7.49 0.57 -9.24
CA LEU A 31 -7.56 1.95 -8.81
C LEU A 31 -8.39 2.08 -7.52
N LEU A 32 -7.81 2.71 -6.50
CA LEU A 32 -8.53 3.13 -5.29
C LEU A 32 -9.07 4.56 -5.45
N ALA A 33 -8.19 5.51 -5.74
CA ALA A 33 -8.58 6.91 -5.87
C ALA A 33 -7.56 7.69 -6.69
N HIS A 34 -8.06 8.66 -7.46
CA HIS A 34 -7.26 9.79 -7.95
C HIS A 34 -7.54 10.99 -7.04
N ARG A 35 -6.48 11.56 -6.47
CA ARG A 35 -6.52 12.76 -5.62
C ARG A 35 -5.65 13.84 -6.24
N PRO A 36 -5.84 15.14 -5.94
CA PRO A 36 -5.00 16.19 -6.51
C PRO A 36 -3.50 16.00 -6.28
N GLY A 37 -3.13 15.46 -5.12
CA GLY A 37 -1.74 15.24 -4.73
C GLY A 37 -1.19 13.84 -4.98
N ALA A 38 -2.03 12.86 -5.27
CA ALA A 38 -1.62 11.46 -5.39
C ALA A 38 -2.63 10.58 -6.12
N ALA A 39 -2.19 9.44 -6.61
CA ALA A 39 -3.05 8.36 -7.07
C ALA A 39 -2.76 7.10 -6.25
N ASP A 40 -3.80 6.42 -5.81
CA ASP A 40 -3.72 5.26 -4.93
C ASP A 40 -4.26 4.02 -5.63
N TYR A 41 -3.52 2.91 -5.49
CA TYR A 41 -3.85 1.62 -6.09
C TYR A 41 -3.73 0.53 -5.05
N LEU A 42 -4.54 -0.51 -5.16
CA LEU A 42 -4.36 -1.74 -4.40
C LEU A 42 -3.94 -2.88 -5.32
N ASP A 43 -3.15 -3.80 -4.78
CA ASP A 43 -2.84 -5.06 -5.43
C ASP A 43 -3.84 -6.13 -4.96
N SER A 44 -4.87 -6.40 -5.77
CA SER A 44 -5.91 -7.36 -5.40
C SER A 44 -5.41 -8.80 -5.30
N ALA A 45 -4.29 -9.13 -5.95
CA ALA A 45 -3.65 -10.44 -5.82
C ALA A 45 -2.97 -10.64 -4.46
N SER A 46 -2.69 -9.56 -3.73
CA SER A 46 -2.08 -9.61 -2.39
C SER A 46 -3.08 -9.76 -1.25
N PHE A 47 -4.37 -9.79 -1.55
CA PHE A 47 -5.44 -9.88 -0.55
C PHE A 47 -5.30 -11.14 0.30
N ASP A 48 -5.14 -10.96 1.60
CA ASP A 48 -5.10 -12.04 2.60
C ASP A 48 -5.99 -11.67 3.78
N ARG A 49 -7.08 -12.40 3.94
CA ARG A 49 -8.02 -12.19 5.04
C ARG A 49 -7.85 -13.28 6.10
N ARG A 50 -7.67 -12.84 7.34
CA ARG A 50 -7.67 -13.70 8.54
C ARG A 50 -8.65 -13.11 9.55
N ASP A 51 -9.77 -13.78 9.74
CA ASP A 51 -10.89 -13.29 10.55
C ASP A 51 -11.36 -11.92 10.09
N ASP A 52 -11.28 -10.90 10.95
CA ASP A 52 -11.68 -9.53 10.63
C ASP A 52 -10.54 -8.65 10.06
N ILE A 53 -9.32 -9.19 10.01
CA ILE A 53 -8.15 -8.46 9.51
C ILE A 53 -7.88 -8.84 8.06
N VAL A 54 -7.81 -7.83 7.20
CA VAL A 54 -7.36 -7.96 5.81
C VAL A 54 -5.99 -7.34 5.66
N ARG A 55 -5.02 -8.13 5.20
CA ARG A 55 -3.71 -7.60 4.77
C ARG A 55 -3.71 -7.42 3.27
N ILE A 56 -3.26 -6.26 2.81
CA ILE A 56 -3.24 -5.92 1.40
C ILE A 56 -2.11 -4.94 1.07
N LYS A 57 -1.55 -5.06 -0.13
CA LYS A 57 -0.57 -4.10 -0.63
C LYS A 57 -1.26 -2.91 -1.29
N VAL A 58 -0.77 -1.73 -0.97
CA VAL A 58 -1.23 -0.45 -1.51
C VAL A 58 -0.04 0.31 -2.07
N VAL A 59 -0.22 0.90 -3.24
CA VAL A 59 0.79 1.77 -3.87
C VAL A 59 0.21 3.16 -4.00
N THR A 60 0.95 4.16 -3.54
CA THR A 60 0.64 5.57 -3.73
C THR A 60 1.69 6.21 -4.63
N VAL A 61 1.25 6.83 -5.70
CA VAL A 61 2.11 7.64 -6.60
C VAL A 61 1.81 9.11 -6.33
N SER A 62 2.83 9.87 -5.99
CA SER A 62 2.70 11.31 -5.70
C SER A 62 2.76 12.15 -6.96
N ASN A 63 1.92 13.20 -7.00
CA ASN A 63 1.94 14.17 -8.08
C ASN A 63 3.13 15.12 -7.91
N PRO A 64 4.10 15.16 -8.85
CA PRO A 64 5.27 16.04 -8.75
C PRO A 64 4.94 17.54 -8.70
N ARG A 65 3.73 17.92 -9.12
CA ARG A 65 3.27 19.32 -9.12
C ARG A 65 2.52 19.71 -7.85
N ALA A 66 2.22 18.74 -6.99
CA ALA A 66 1.49 19.02 -5.76
C ALA A 66 2.37 19.75 -4.74
N ALA A 67 1.75 20.64 -3.97
CA ALA A 67 2.40 21.24 -2.82
C ALA A 67 2.83 20.17 -1.83
N GLY A 68 4.06 20.29 -1.30
CA GLY A 68 4.61 19.30 -0.38
C GLY A 68 5.14 18.01 -1.03
N TYR A 69 5.23 17.95 -2.38
CA TYR A 69 5.85 16.83 -3.05
C TYR A 69 7.28 16.58 -2.56
N LYS A 70 7.58 15.31 -2.30
CA LYS A 70 8.91 14.85 -1.89
C LYS A 70 9.43 13.86 -2.93
N ALA A 71 10.53 14.21 -3.60
CA ALA A 71 11.10 13.42 -4.69
C ALA A 71 11.57 12.03 -4.24
N ASP A 72 12.04 11.91 -3.00
CA ASP A 72 12.44 10.65 -2.36
C ASP A 72 11.26 9.74 -1.96
N LYS A 73 10.04 10.25 -2.07
CA LYS A 73 8.78 9.53 -1.83
C LYS A 73 7.82 9.66 -3.03
N HIS A 74 8.36 9.56 -4.23
CA HIS A 74 7.54 9.62 -5.45
C HIS A 74 6.55 8.45 -5.52
N VAL A 75 7.01 7.24 -5.20
CA VAL A 75 6.18 6.05 -5.04
C VAL A 75 6.36 5.49 -3.65
N VAL A 76 5.27 5.17 -2.99
CA VAL A 76 5.27 4.49 -1.69
C VAL A 76 4.49 3.20 -1.80
N ASP A 77 5.18 2.08 -1.64
CA ASP A 77 4.61 0.74 -1.51
C ASP A 77 4.38 0.42 -0.04
N MET A 78 3.17 0.05 0.32
CA MET A 78 2.79 -0.28 1.69
C MET A 78 2.12 -1.64 1.75
N ALA A 79 2.41 -2.43 2.79
CA ALA A 79 1.50 -3.46 3.26
C ALA A 79 0.67 -2.86 4.40
N MET A 80 -0.63 -2.94 4.30
CA MET A 80 -1.55 -2.40 5.29
C MET A 80 -2.45 -3.50 5.85
N ASP A 81 -2.71 -3.42 7.14
CA ASP A 81 -3.75 -4.20 7.80
C ASP A 81 -5.00 -3.34 7.95
N VAL A 82 -6.13 -3.91 7.57
CA VAL A 82 -7.44 -3.29 7.70
C VAL A 82 -8.29 -4.13 8.64
N ASP A 83 -8.74 -3.54 9.74
CA ASP A 83 -9.66 -4.18 10.67
C ASP A 83 -11.10 -3.87 10.24
N CYS A 84 -11.75 -4.86 9.63
CA CYS A 84 -13.12 -4.70 9.11
C CYS A 84 -14.17 -4.60 10.22
N ALA A 85 -13.86 -5.04 11.45
CA ALA A 85 -14.78 -4.97 12.58
C ALA A 85 -14.75 -3.61 13.29
N SER A 86 -13.63 -2.88 13.26
CA SER A 86 -13.41 -1.69 14.11
C SER A 86 -13.01 -0.42 13.37
N ASP A 87 -13.18 -0.33 12.08
CA ASP A 87 -12.86 0.87 11.27
C ASP A 87 -11.43 1.40 11.48
N ARG A 88 -10.45 0.51 11.63
CA ARG A 88 -9.05 0.86 11.86
C ARG A 88 -8.16 0.29 10.78
N VAL A 89 -7.09 1.00 10.50
CA VAL A 89 -6.04 0.58 9.58
C VAL A 89 -4.67 0.77 10.23
N ALA A 90 -3.70 -0.04 9.81
CA ALA A 90 -2.32 0.08 10.25
C ALA A 90 -1.36 -0.16 9.08
N ILE A 91 -0.22 0.52 9.09
CA ILE A 91 0.86 0.28 8.13
C ILE A 91 1.79 -0.78 8.73
N VAL A 92 2.01 -1.86 8.00
CA VAL A 92 2.89 -2.96 8.42
C VAL A 92 4.27 -2.82 7.81
N THR A 93 4.34 -2.51 6.51
CA THR A 93 5.58 -2.21 5.80
C THR A 93 5.43 -0.99 4.94
N MET A 94 6.52 -0.27 4.72
CA MET A 94 6.57 0.87 3.82
C MET A 94 7.91 0.88 3.09
N VAL A 95 7.86 0.99 1.78
CA VAL A 95 9.05 1.18 0.93
C VAL A 95 8.81 2.40 0.06
N SER A 96 9.69 3.38 0.16
CA SER A 96 9.64 4.57 -0.69
C SER A 96 10.67 4.49 -1.81
N SER A 97 10.34 5.04 -2.96
CA SER A 97 11.24 5.16 -4.11
C SER A 97 11.08 6.51 -4.81
N ASP A 98 12.13 6.93 -5.48
CA ASP A 98 12.11 8.13 -6.33
C ASP A 98 11.50 7.84 -7.72
N ALA A 99 11.43 8.86 -8.57
CA ALA A 99 10.87 8.74 -9.91
C ALA A 99 11.65 7.79 -10.84
N SER A 100 12.92 7.53 -10.56
CA SER A 100 13.74 6.55 -11.29
C SER A 100 13.45 5.11 -10.88
N GLY A 101 12.73 4.91 -9.78
CA GLY A 101 12.47 3.60 -9.18
C GLY A 101 13.53 3.17 -8.15
N ALA A 102 14.53 4.02 -7.86
CA ALA A 102 15.51 3.75 -6.83
C ALA A 102 14.87 3.84 -5.45
N GLU A 103 15.06 2.80 -4.63
CA GLU A 103 14.57 2.75 -3.26
C GLU A 103 15.29 3.81 -2.40
N THR A 104 14.52 4.62 -1.69
CA THR A 104 15.04 5.73 -0.88
C THR A 104 14.88 5.49 0.62
N SER A 105 13.88 4.73 1.02
CA SER A 105 13.68 4.34 2.42
C SER A 105 12.82 3.09 2.53
N GLU A 106 12.97 2.38 3.65
CA GLU A 106 12.12 1.24 4.01
C GLU A 106 11.80 1.25 5.50
N GLY A 107 10.65 0.69 5.87
CA GLY A 107 10.22 0.51 7.24
C GLY A 107 9.43 -0.77 7.42
N LEU A 108 9.71 -1.48 8.51
CA LEU A 108 8.92 -2.61 9.00
C LEU A 108 8.44 -2.28 10.41
N TYR A 109 7.13 -2.26 10.59
CA TYR A 109 6.49 -1.97 11.87
C TYR A 109 6.07 -3.30 12.52
N THR A 110 6.84 -3.74 13.50
CA THR A 110 6.58 -4.99 14.25
C THR A 110 5.42 -4.84 15.21
N GLU A 111 5.19 -3.62 15.71
CA GLU A 111 4.04 -3.22 16.51
C GLU A 111 3.35 -2.06 15.80
N PRO A 112 2.50 -2.34 14.79
CA PRO A 112 1.89 -1.30 14.00
C PRO A 112 0.94 -0.44 14.85
N GLU A 113 1.00 0.86 14.64
CA GLU A 113 0.05 1.80 15.21
C GLU A 113 -1.26 1.76 14.41
N TRP A 114 -2.36 1.50 15.09
CA TRP A 114 -3.68 1.53 14.53
C TRP A 114 -4.28 2.93 14.57
N PHE A 115 -4.81 3.37 13.46
CA PHE A 115 -5.50 4.66 13.36
C PHE A 115 -6.85 4.51 12.69
N THR A 116 -7.76 5.46 12.99
CA THR A 116 -9.13 5.43 12.48
C THR A 116 -9.15 5.66 10.97
N ALA A 117 -9.88 4.80 10.25
CA ALA A 117 -10.11 4.91 8.82
C ALA A 117 -11.28 5.88 8.56
N GLY A 118 -11.01 7.19 8.64
CA GLY A 118 -12.02 8.23 8.41
C GLY A 118 -12.54 8.28 6.98
N PRO A 119 -13.80 8.75 6.76
CA PRO A 119 -14.35 8.93 5.43
C PRO A 119 -13.48 9.86 4.58
N GLY A 120 -13.25 9.50 3.31
CA GLY A 120 -12.44 10.29 2.37
C GLY A 120 -10.92 10.19 2.58
N SER A 121 -10.44 9.60 3.66
CA SER A 121 -9.02 9.27 3.83
C SER A 121 -8.65 8.03 3.01
N LEU A 122 -7.36 7.84 2.74
CA LEU A 122 -6.87 6.61 2.12
C LEU A 122 -7.33 5.36 2.88
N GLY A 123 -7.24 5.38 4.21
CA GLY A 123 -7.69 4.29 5.07
C GLY A 123 -9.18 3.99 4.92
N GLY A 124 -10.02 5.02 4.85
CA GLY A 124 -11.47 4.88 4.66
C GLY A 124 -11.83 4.32 3.30
N VAL A 125 -11.18 4.79 2.23
CA VAL A 125 -11.37 4.28 0.86
C VAL A 125 -10.90 2.83 0.76
N LEU A 126 -9.75 2.51 1.36
CA LEU A 126 -9.21 1.16 1.39
C LEU A 126 -10.14 0.20 2.14
N ARG A 127 -10.62 0.60 3.32
CA ARG A 127 -11.55 -0.21 4.11
C ARG A 127 -12.82 -0.53 3.31
N ALA A 128 -13.44 0.46 2.67
CA ALA A 128 -14.60 0.23 1.83
C ALA A 128 -14.31 -0.75 0.69
N ALA A 129 -13.12 -0.66 0.07
CA ALA A 129 -12.73 -1.54 -1.03
C ALA A 129 -12.53 -3.00 -0.60
N VAL A 130 -11.99 -3.25 0.61
CA VAL A 130 -11.61 -4.60 1.04
C VAL A 130 -12.58 -5.26 1.99
N CYS A 131 -13.36 -4.50 2.75
CA CYS A 131 -14.31 -5.02 3.74
C CYS A 131 -15.72 -5.23 3.17
N GLU A 132 -16.15 -4.43 2.22
CA GLU A 132 -17.46 -4.61 1.58
C GLU A 132 -17.41 -5.77 0.57
N PRO A 133 -18.34 -6.74 0.66
CA PRO A 133 -18.37 -7.87 -0.28
C PRO A 133 -18.43 -7.42 -1.73
N GLY A 134 -17.47 -7.91 -2.56
CA GLY A 134 -17.41 -7.61 -3.99
C GLY A 134 -16.92 -6.20 -4.36
N ALA A 135 -16.70 -5.30 -3.40
CA ALA A 135 -16.29 -3.92 -3.68
C ALA A 135 -14.94 -3.85 -4.40
N MET A 136 -13.97 -4.67 -3.99
CA MET A 136 -12.64 -4.72 -4.61
C MET A 136 -12.72 -5.09 -6.10
N LYS A 137 -13.53 -6.07 -6.46
CA LYS A 137 -13.69 -6.52 -7.85
C LYS A 137 -14.37 -5.47 -8.75
N ARG A 138 -15.11 -4.53 -8.17
CA ARG A 138 -15.75 -3.42 -8.91
C ARG A 138 -14.77 -2.27 -9.19
N ARG A 139 -13.61 -2.24 -8.54
CA ARG A 139 -12.59 -1.24 -8.80
C ARG A 139 -11.94 -1.48 -10.15
N PRO A 140 -11.66 -0.42 -10.95
CA PRO A 140 -11.05 -0.56 -12.26
C PRO A 140 -9.69 -1.25 -12.20
N LEU A 141 -9.48 -2.24 -13.08
CA LEU A 141 -8.16 -2.82 -13.31
C LEU A 141 -7.25 -1.81 -14.01
N VAL A 142 -6.00 -1.78 -13.59
CA VAL A 142 -4.97 -0.89 -14.12
C VAL A 142 -3.75 -1.72 -14.51
N ALA A 143 -3.43 -1.74 -15.80
CA ALA A 143 -2.30 -2.52 -16.31
C ALA A 143 -0.95 -1.95 -15.87
N ASP A 144 -0.84 -0.61 -15.83
CA ASP A 144 0.35 0.13 -15.43
C ASP A 144 -0.07 1.32 -14.55
N TYR A 145 0.08 1.19 -13.25
CA TYR A 145 -0.32 2.23 -12.30
C TYR A 145 0.50 3.52 -12.43
N ARG A 146 1.76 3.44 -12.85
CA ARG A 146 2.60 4.63 -13.06
C ARG A 146 2.10 5.45 -14.25
N ALA A 147 1.76 4.79 -15.34
CA ALA A 147 1.19 5.43 -16.52
C ALA A 147 -0.20 6.01 -16.23
N ASP A 148 -1.05 5.28 -15.49
CA ASP A 148 -2.38 5.75 -15.09
C ASP A 148 -2.27 7.00 -14.20
N ALA A 149 -1.40 7.00 -13.20
CA ALA A 149 -1.16 8.15 -12.33
C ALA A 149 -0.68 9.37 -13.12
N ALA A 150 0.30 9.19 -14.01
CA ALA A 150 0.82 10.27 -14.85
C ALA A 150 -0.27 10.89 -15.72
N GLU A 151 -1.16 10.09 -16.29
CA GLU A 151 -2.30 10.56 -17.08
C GLU A 151 -3.31 11.32 -16.23
N ALA A 152 -3.65 10.81 -15.04
CA ALA A 152 -4.55 11.45 -14.09
C ALA A 152 -4.01 12.84 -13.69
N PHE A 153 -2.71 12.97 -13.42
CA PHE A 153 -2.07 14.23 -13.06
C PHE A 153 -2.03 15.23 -14.22
N ARG A 154 -1.97 14.75 -15.45
CA ARG A 154 -2.06 15.63 -16.63
C ARG A 154 -3.46 16.22 -16.83
N ARG A 155 -4.50 15.44 -16.52
CA ARG A 155 -5.90 15.87 -16.65
C ARG A 155 -6.36 16.81 -15.55
N ALA A 156 -5.76 16.73 -14.37
CA ALA A 156 -6.10 17.54 -13.20
C ALA A 156 -5.55 19.01 -13.28
N ARG A 157 -5.56 19.63 -14.46
CA ARG A 157 -5.13 21.02 -14.69
C ARG A 157 -6.26 22.00 -14.40
#